data_727aedb7eba37815ac4d62600ed51220
#
_entry.id   727aedb7eba37815ac4d62600ed51220
#
_cell.length_a   1.000
_cell.length_b   1.000
_cell.length_c   1.000
_cell.angle_alpha   90.00
_cell.angle_beta   90.00
_cell.angle_gamma   90.00
#
_symmetry.space_group_name_H-M   'P 1'
#
loop_
_entity.id
_entity.type
_entity.pdbx_description
1 polymer ?
#
loop_
_entity_poly.entity_id
_entity_poly.type
_entity_poly.pdbx_seq_one_letter_code
_entity_poly.pdbx_strand_id
1 'polypeptide(L)'
;MTLGPKNHLPACLQQNHASKESFQLNRVIINNGSIRYHNKEQDIALNDLQFSLRRADSDGRPFDISGTLQNIGNPISWQGAGYLVQDDAGWSVPALKLNLQTVLLKNKLDAQIAGSLNWQNQTALFRDFNLQAESGYQNLHINARSPLLQFKNGYLHLNTLNGALTAGSENNQWDGSFKLDKTNLYPTVLTAANFELKGSHKNDRLQTNFTFSSPLVWQKGKGIDAPKLHLSTLQDTINRLPRPRFISTLEGQANFSLNTWEGRLKGAFDRQALALAFKYQRDAQPRPHLDAGIALQKLNLTPYLEDLKTQPSLNLPSLLAKSWLPDIEANLQIGSIQTAGLQLENIESLLTADKEHIALHRFKAGLYGGKTEGGLSIAATQPASYHLQQNAKGIQIQPLLQDLFGFHSFSGSGDAVIDIKTTGNDRAQMIQALNGSLLLDITNGAWHGIDMDSILKNGISSEKIDNSNLKTPFHHFTLNSEIEKGISHHINTELFSDSLHVVSSGYTDLNTQKLSENLLISNVLQPRNKPIPLKIGGTVQNPSITLDYSRLTNGMNTSAEKQKALQETIQEQWKWLKPR
;
A
#
# COMPACT_ATOMS: atom_id res chain seq x y z
N MET A 1 21.09 -29.58 -41.45
CA MET A 1 21.24 -28.68 -42.60
C MET A 1 21.37 -27.25 -42.04
N THR A 2 22.50 -26.61 -42.27
CA THR A 2 22.77 -25.26 -41.73
C THR A 2 22.43 -24.25 -42.83
N LEU A 3 21.38 -23.47 -42.66
CA LEU A 3 21.01 -22.43 -43.62
C LEU A 3 21.75 -21.13 -43.22
N GLY A 4 22.77 -20.78 -44.02
CA GLY A 4 23.42 -19.48 -43.97
C GLY A 4 22.55 -18.40 -44.63
N PRO A 5 22.91 -17.09 -44.52
CA PRO A 5 22.05 -15.97 -44.97
C PRO A 5 21.88 -15.83 -46.49
N LYS A 6 22.25 -16.81 -47.29
CA LYS A 6 21.93 -16.87 -48.70
C LYS A 6 20.97 -18.04 -48.92
N ASN A 7 19.78 -17.74 -49.44
CA ASN A 7 18.76 -18.71 -49.83
C ASN A 7 19.31 -19.77 -50.79
N HIS A 8 19.82 -20.88 -50.26
CA HIS A 8 20.08 -22.07 -51.06
C HIS A 8 18.99 -23.10 -50.73
N LEU A 9 17.90 -23.02 -51.46
CA LEU A 9 17.04 -24.17 -51.63
C LEU A 9 17.90 -25.31 -52.26
N PRO A 10 17.73 -26.56 -51.86
CA PRO A 10 18.40 -27.70 -52.49
C PRO A 10 18.21 -27.62 -54.01
N ALA A 11 19.27 -27.94 -54.77
CA ALA A 11 19.26 -27.84 -56.25
C ALA A 11 18.12 -28.61 -56.93
N CYS A 12 17.52 -29.58 -56.23
CA CYS A 12 16.34 -30.32 -56.71
C CYS A 12 15.05 -29.49 -56.75
N LEU A 13 15.03 -28.26 -56.19
CA LEU A 13 13.89 -27.34 -56.25
C LEU A 13 14.12 -26.12 -57.16
N GLN A 14 15.29 -26.02 -57.80
CA GLN A 14 15.56 -25.05 -58.86
C GLN A 14 15.21 -25.66 -60.21
N GLN A 15 13.96 -25.54 -60.67
CA GLN A 15 13.58 -26.00 -62.02
C GLN A 15 14.00 -25.00 -63.07
N ASN A 16 14.83 -25.46 -64.02
CA ASN A 16 14.95 -24.92 -65.37
C ASN A 16 13.65 -25.18 -66.13
N HIS A 17 13.11 -24.17 -66.78
CA HIS A 17 12.02 -24.30 -67.73
C HIS A 17 12.45 -25.08 -68.95
N ALA A 18 12.24 -26.39 -68.96
CA ALA A 18 12.15 -27.21 -70.22
C ALA A 18 11.45 -28.53 -69.88
N SER A 19 10.34 -28.78 -70.55
CA SER A 19 9.50 -29.99 -70.63
C SER A 19 8.41 -30.13 -69.53
N LYS A 20 7.17 -30.21 -70.06
CA LYS A 20 5.94 -30.58 -69.30
C LYS A 20 5.92 -32.06 -68.99
N GLU A 21 6.80 -32.58 -68.17
CA GLU A 21 6.53 -33.78 -67.41
C GLU A 21 6.15 -33.39 -66.01
N SER A 22 4.87 -33.51 -65.68
CA SER A 22 4.34 -33.25 -64.33
C SER A 22 4.86 -34.29 -63.39
N PHE A 23 5.94 -34.01 -62.68
CA PHE A 23 6.43 -34.85 -61.59
C PHE A 23 5.39 -34.83 -60.45
N GLN A 24 4.57 -35.89 -60.40
CA GLN A 24 3.58 -36.03 -59.30
C GLN A 24 4.26 -36.63 -58.07
N LEU A 25 4.60 -35.82 -57.12
CA LEU A 25 5.04 -36.23 -55.79
C LEU A 25 3.87 -36.90 -55.05
N ASN A 26 3.85 -38.25 -55.01
CA ASN A 26 2.74 -38.98 -54.36
C ASN A 26 2.82 -38.97 -52.83
N ARG A 27 4.02 -38.88 -52.28
CA ARG A 27 4.24 -38.90 -50.82
C ARG A 27 5.58 -38.27 -50.47
N VAL A 28 5.60 -37.47 -49.38
CA VAL A 28 6.83 -36.95 -48.76
C VAL A 28 6.84 -37.38 -47.31
N ILE A 29 7.95 -37.93 -46.83
CA ILE A 29 8.13 -38.27 -45.43
C ILE A 29 9.49 -37.74 -45.00
N ILE A 30 9.49 -37.02 -43.88
CA ILE A 30 10.68 -36.62 -43.15
C ILE A 30 10.59 -37.24 -41.76
N ASN A 31 11.59 -38.03 -41.38
CA ASN A 31 11.70 -38.64 -40.07
C ASN A 31 12.94 -38.09 -39.37
N ASN A 32 12.80 -37.62 -38.14
CA ASN A 32 13.88 -37.10 -37.29
C ASN A 32 14.72 -36.00 -37.96
N GLY A 33 14.07 -35.14 -38.75
CA GLY A 33 14.73 -33.97 -39.35
C GLY A 33 15.17 -32.96 -38.27
N SER A 34 16.23 -32.22 -38.58
CA SER A 34 16.61 -31.06 -37.76
C SER A 34 16.93 -29.87 -38.65
N ILE A 35 16.51 -28.71 -38.20
CA ILE A 35 16.80 -27.43 -38.84
C ILE A 35 17.34 -26.49 -37.76
N ARG A 36 18.54 -25.93 -38.00
CA ARG A 36 19.13 -24.95 -37.11
C ARG A 36 19.29 -23.64 -37.85
N TYR A 37 18.73 -22.59 -37.26
CA TYR A 37 18.93 -21.21 -37.69
C TYR A 37 19.86 -20.53 -36.71
N HIS A 38 21.00 -20.08 -37.22
CA HIS A 38 22.00 -19.39 -36.40
C HIS A 38 22.38 -18.05 -37.05
N ASN A 39 22.30 -16.98 -36.30
CA ASN A 39 22.84 -15.68 -36.66
C ASN A 39 23.49 -15.05 -35.42
N LYS A 40 23.98 -13.78 -35.51
CA LYS A 40 24.65 -13.07 -34.40
C LYS A 40 23.77 -12.87 -33.17
N GLU A 41 22.45 -12.91 -33.33
CA GLU A 41 21.47 -12.59 -32.26
C GLU A 41 20.61 -13.78 -31.86
N GLN A 42 20.53 -14.83 -32.72
CA GLN A 42 19.59 -15.92 -32.53
C GLN A 42 20.24 -17.27 -32.89
N ASP A 43 20.00 -18.27 -32.05
CA ASP A 43 20.33 -19.67 -32.31
C ASP A 43 19.07 -20.49 -32.01
N ILE A 44 18.26 -20.77 -33.04
CA ILE A 44 17.00 -21.49 -32.92
C ILE A 44 17.19 -22.86 -33.56
N ALA A 45 16.87 -23.92 -32.83
CA ALA A 45 16.92 -25.28 -33.32
C ALA A 45 15.51 -25.89 -33.35
N LEU A 46 15.13 -26.40 -34.48
CA LEU A 46 13.97 -27.26 -34.65
C LEU A 46 14.48 -28.69 -34.76
N ASN A 47 14.18 -29.52 -33.79
CA ASN A 47 14.62 -30.90 -33.70
C ASN A 47 13.43 -31.86 -33.79
N ASP A 48 13.71 -33.14 -34.01
CA ASP A 48 12.72 -34.21 -34.04
C ASP A 48 11.58 -33.92 -35.05
N LEU A 49 11.92 -33.20 -36.13
CA LEU A 49 10.95 -32.85 -37.17
C LEU A 49 10.45 -34.14 -37.85
N GLN A 50 9.16 -34.35 -37.73
CA GLN A 50 8.45 -35.36 -38.50
C GLN A 50 7.45 -34.66 -39.41
N PHE A 51 7.47 -35.03 -40.68
CA PHE A 51 6.53 -34.50 -41.65
C PHE A 51 6.08 -35.64 -42.58
N SER A 52 4.78 -35.74 -42.76
CA SER A 52 4.16 -36.70 -43.69
C SER A 52 3.18 -35.96 -44.59
N LEU A 53 3.40 -35.97 -45.85
CA LEU A 53 2.47 -35.49 -46.87
C LEU A 53 1.98 -36.67 -47.68
N ARG A 54 0.69 -36.88 -47.77
CA ARG A 54 0.06 -38.00 -48.46
C ARG A 54 -0.50 -37.58 -49.82
N ARG A 55 -0.94 -38.58 -50.60
CA ARG A 55 -1.59 -38.34 -51.90
C ARG A 55 -2.83 -37.45 -51.71
N ALA A 56 -3.08 -36.59 -52.72
CA ALA A 56 -4.26 -35.73 -52.72
C ALA A 56 -5.55 -36.57 -52.75
N ASP A 57 -6.52 -36.11 -51.98
CA ASP A 57 -7.92 -36.51 -52.02
C ASP A 57 -8.82 -35.31 -52.47
N SER A 58 -10.11 -35.38 -52.27
CA SER A 58 -11.05 -34.30 -52.64
C SER A 58 -10.78 -32.98 -51.94
N ASP A 59 -10.19 -32.99 -50.74
CA ASP A 59 -9.99 -31.82 -49.89
C ASP A 59 -8.57 -31.25 -50.01
N GLY A 60 -7.69 -31.92 -50.77
CA GLY A 60 -6.29 -31.55 -50.97
C GLY A 60 -5.35 -32.65 -50.56
N ARG A 61 -4.11 -32.31 -50.17
CA ARG A 61 -3.09 -33.27 -49.69
C ARG A 61 -3.07 -33.27 -48.15
N PRO A 62 -3.52 -34.33 -47.52
CA PRO A 62 -3.44 -34.41 -46.07
C PRO A 62 -1.99 -34.47 -45.61
N PHE A 63 -1.66 -33.70 -44.56
CA PHE A 63 -0.35 -33.71 -43.93
C PHE A 63 -0.44 -33.80 -42.41
N ASP A 64 0.61 -34.37 -41.85
CA ASP A 64 0.89 -34.34 -40.41
C ASP A 64 2.31 -33.81 -40.22
N ILE A 65 2.48 -32.97 -39.19
CA ILE A 65 3.78 -32.38 -38.89
C ILE A 65 3.95 -32.29 -37.38
N SER A 66 5.15 -32.60 -36.86
CA SER A 66 5.49 -32.40 -35.45
C SER A 66 6.98 -32.10 -35.30
N GLY A 67 7.34 -31.54 -34.14
CA GLY A 67 8.73 -31.25 -33.82
C GLY A 67 8.88 -30.58 -32.45
N THR A 68 10.12 -30.26 -32.10
CA THR A 68 10.47 -29.56 -30.87
C THR A 68 11.33 -28.35 -31.19
N LEU A 69 10.86 -27.17 -30.79
CA LEU A 69 11.59 -25.93 -30.92
C LEU A 69 12.42 -25.71 -29.65
N GLN A 70 13.75 -25.51 -29.83
CA GLN A 70 14.72 -25.37 -28.76
C GLN A 70 15.48 -24.04 -28.86
N ASN A 71 16.22 -23.69 -27.81
CA ASN A 71 17.03 -22.46 -27.71
C ASN A 71 16.21 -21.14 -27.69
N ILE A 72 14.94 -21.22 -27.31
CA ILE A 72 14.06 -20.07 -27.17
C ILE A 72 13.60 -19.85 -25.72
N GLY A 73 14.26 -20.46 -24.75
CA GLY A 73 13.87 -20.60 -23.35
C GLY A 73 13.47 -22.05 -23.05
N ASN A 74 12.25 -22.25 -22.52
CA ASN A 74 11.74 -23.62 -22.38
C ASN A 74 11.43 -24.23 -23.77
N PRO A 75 11.74 -25.50 -23.98
CA PRO A 75 11.41 -26.17 -25.25
C PRO A 75 9.90 -26.12 -25.52
N ILE A 76 9.53 -25.95 -26.78
CA ILE A 76 8.15 -26.03 -27.24
C ILE A 76 8.01 -27.25 -28.16
N SER A 77 7.32 -28.28 -27.69
CA SER A 77 6.89 -29.39 -28.54
C SER A 77 5.59 -29.01 -29.23
N TRP A 78 5.49 -29.31 -30.50
CA TRP A 78 4.32 -29.01 -31.30
C TRP A 78 3.98 -30.12 -32.25
N GLN A 79 2.69 -30.25 -32.53
CA GLN A 79 2.16 -31.16 -33.53
C GLN A 79 0.98 -30.51 -34.27
N GLY A 80 0.89 -30.78 -35.56
CA GLY A 80 -0.16 -30.25 -36.40
C GLY A 80 -0.58 -31.19 -37.50
N ALA A 81 -1.79 -30.94 -37.99
CA ALA A 81 -2.35 -31.65 -39.14
C ALA A 81 -3.21 -30.73 -39.96
N GLY A 82 -3.43 -31.04 -41.22
CA GLY A 82 -4.27 -30.28 -42.12
C GLY A 82 -4.26 -30.83 -43.54
N TYR A 83 -4.85 -30.06 -44.44
CA TYR A 83 -4.85 -30.31 -45.86
C TYR A 83 -4.09 -29.21 -46.58
N LEU A 84 -3.11 -29.58 -47.38
CA LEU A 84 -2.36 -28.67 -48.25
C LEU A 84 -3.04 -28.60 -49.62
N VAL A 85 -3.52 -27.42 -49.97
CA VAL A 85 -4.13 -27.12 -51.26
C VAL A 85 -3.21 -26.20 -52.04
N GLN A 86 -3.03 -26.48 -53.32
CA GLN A 86 -2.24 -25.67 -54.23
C GLN A 86 -3.17 -25.13 -55.33
N ASP A 87 -3.12 -23.82 -55.56
CA ASP A 87 -3.79 -23.15 -56.65
C ASP A 87 -2.79 -22.28 -57.43
N ASP A 88 -3.27 -21.56 -58.48
CA ASP A 88 -2.44 -20.68 -59.30
C ASP A 88 -1.87 -19.49 -58.52
N ALA A 89 -2.44 -19.14 -57.38
CA ALA A 89 -2.02 -18.04 -56.54
C ALA A 89 -0.98 -18.43 -55.46
N GLY A 90 -0.88 -19.73 -55.09
CA GLY A 90 0.09 -20.23 -54.12
C GLY A 90 -0.36 -21.48 -53.36
N TRP A 91 0.03 -21.54 -52.12
CA TRP A 91 -0.28 -22.66 -51.22
C TRP A 91 -1.22 -22.21 -50.11
N SER A 92 -2.16 -23.08 -49.74
CA SER A 92 -3.07 -22.83 -48.64
C SER A 92 -3.28 -24.08 -47.78
N VAL A 93 -3.58 -23.83 -46.48
CA VAL A 93 -4.05 -24.83 -45.51
C VAL A 93 -5.36 -24.28 -44.95
N PRO A 94 -6.52 -24.67 -45.53
CA PRO A 94 -7.83 -24.09 -45.18
C PRO A 94 -8.22 -24.28 -43.71
N ALA A 95 -7.78 -25.37 -43.08
CA ALA A 95 -8.06 -25.72 -41.69
C ALA A 95 -6.80 -26.28 -41.00
N LEU A 96 -5.94 -25.39 -40.53
CA LEU A 96 -4.75 -25.74 -39.77
C LEU A 96 -5.12 -25.85 -38.29
N LYS A 97 -4.69 -26.92 -37.62
CA LYS A 97 -4.71 -27.11 -36.17
C LYS A 97 -3.30 -27.45 -35.71
N LEU A 98 -2.81 -26.69 -34.72
CA LEU A 98 -1.51 -26.92 -34.09
C LEU A 98 -1.73 -27.07 -32.59
N ASN A 99 -1.22 -28.14 -31.99
CA ASN A 99 -1.16 -28.32 -30.54
C ASN A 99 0.26 -28.04 -30.09
N LEU A 100 0.43 -27.25 -29.06
CA LEU A 100 1.70 -26.82 -28.52
C LEU A 100 1.79 -27.25 -27.06
N GLN A 101 2.96 -27.66 -26.61
CA GLN A 101 3.24 -27.99 -25.22
C GLN A 101 4.56 -27.36 -24.78
N THR A 102 4.55 -26.70 -23.65
CA THR A 102 5.76 -26.15 -23.03
C THR A 102 5.58 -26.07 -21.51
N VAL A 103 6.51 -25.40 -20.82
CA VAL A 103 6.47 -25.19 -19.37
C VAL A 103 6.40 -23.68 -19.08
N LEU A 104 5.41 -23.28 -18.33
CA LEU A 104 5.25 -21.91 -17.81
C LEU A 104 5.35 -21.94 -16.28
N LEU A 105 6.30 -21.22 -15.70
CA LEU A 105 6.48 -21.11 -14.24
C LEU A 105 6.49 -22.50 -13.54
N LYS A 106 7.24 -23.45 -14.10
CA LYS A 106 7.36 -24.86 -13.67
C LYS A 106 6.09 -25.70 -13.82
N ASN A 107 5.04 -25.19 -14.47
CA ASN A 107 3.81 -25.92 -14.76
C ASN A 107 3.70 -26.19 -16.26
N LYS A 108 3.08 -27.28 -16.63
CA LYS A 108 2.77 -27.61 -18.03
C LYS A 108 1.82 -26.56 -18.60
N LEU A 109 2.11 -26.10 -19.81
CA LEU A 109 1.25 -25.23 -20.62
C LEU A 109 0.90 -26.00 -21.89
N ASP A 110 -0.37 -26.26 -22.11
CA ASP A 110 -0.92 -26.82 -23.34
C ASP A 110 -1.61 -25.69 -24.10
N ALA A 111 -1.36 -25.57 -25.40
CA ALA A 111 -2.02 -24.59 -26.24
C ALA A 111 -2.44 -25.19 -27.59
N GLN A 112 -3.55 -24.69 -28.10
CA GLN A 112 -4.06 -25.03 -29.41
C GLN A 112 -4.21 -23.78 -30.27
N ILE A 113 -3.66 -23.81 -31.48
CA ILE A 113 -3.83 -22.78 -32.50
C ILE A 113 -4.68 -23.35 -33.62
N ALA A 114 -5.67 -22.62 -34.08
CA ALA A 114 -6.51 -22.95 -35.22
C ALA A 114 -6.72 -21.77 -36.14
N GLY A 115 -6.95 -22.03 -37.42
CA GLY A 115 -7.22 -21.05 -38.46
C GLY A 115 -6.88 -21.53 -39.87
N SER A 116 -6.88 -20.64 -40.83
CA SER A 116 -6.46 -20.93 -42.20
C SER A 116 -5.16 -20.22 -42.57
N LEU A 117 -4.26 -20.87 -43.24
CA LEU A 117 -2.96 -20.34 -43.67
C LEU A 117 -2.90 -20.28 -45.19
N ASN A 118 -2.61 -19.11 -45.73
CA ASN A 118 -2.38 -18.89 -47.16
C ASN A 118 -0.97 -18.34 -47.37
N TRP A 119 -0.25 -18.88 -48.33
CA TRP A 119 1.07 -18.40 -48.70
C TRP A 119 1.07 -17.93 -50.15
N GLN A 120 1.23 -16.63 -50.37
CA GLN A 120 1.24 -15.98 -51.67
C GLN A 120 2.31 -14.88 -51.73
N ASN A 121 3.08 -14.77 -52.80
CA ASN A 121 4.03 -13.68 -53.04
C ASN A 121 4.92 -13.36 -51.82
N GLN A 122 5.54 -14.35 -51.20
CA GLN A 122 6.38 -14.24 -50.00
C GLN A 122 5.66 -13.71 -48.76
N THR A 123 4.33 -13.72 -48.76
CA THR A 123 3.50 -13.31 -47.64
C THR A 123 2.69 -14.51 -47.16
N ALA A 124 2.78 -14.81 -45.86
CA ALA A 124 1.88 -15.74 -45.21
C ALA A 124 0.72 -14.96 -44.53
N LEU A 125 -0.49 -15.35 -44.83
CA LEU A 125 -1.73 -14.81 -44.27
C LEU A 125 -2.38 -15.90 -43.41
N PHE A 126 -2.43 -15.70 -42.11
CA PHE A 126 -3.15 -16.55 -41.19
C PHE A 126 -4.47 -15.89 -40.83
N ARG A 127 -5.57 -16.44 -41.35
CA ARG A 127 -6.94 -15.92 -41.16
C ARG A 127 -7.64 -16.70 -40.05
N ASP A 128 -8.59 -16.06 -39.41
CA ASP A 128 -9.41 -16.64 -38.35
C ASP A 128 -8.57 -17.29 -37.24
N PHE A 129 -7.45 -16.63 -36.90
CA PHE A 129 -6.56 -17.09 -35.87
C PHE A 129 -7.31 -17.22 -34.55
N ASN A 130 -7.22 -18.40 -33.95
CA ASN A 130 -7.77 -18.71 -32.63
C ASN A 130 -6.73 -19.46 -31.84
N LEU A 131 -6.38 -18.95 -30.65
CA LEU A 131 -5.51 -19.55 -29.66
C LEU A 131 -6.33 -19.90 -28.43
N GLN A 132 -6.19 -21.13 -27.94
CA GLN A 132 -6.66 -21.56 -26.63
C GLN A 132 -5.45 -22.13 -25.88
N ALA A 133 -5.21 -21.70 -24.64
CA ALA A 133 -4.11 -22.18 -23.83
C ALA A 133 -4.55 -22.40 -22.39
N GLU A 134 -4.02 -23.47 -21.79
CA GLU A 134 -4.33 -23.89 -20.43
C GLU A 134 -3.05 -24.26 -19.68
N SER A 135 -2.97 -23.86 -18.41
CA SER A 135 -1.85 -24.25 -17.55
C SER A 135 -2.33 -24.55 -16.13
N GLY A 136 -1.71 -25.54 -15.50
CA GLY A 136 -1.93 -25.83 -14.08
C GLY A 136 -1.45 -24.72 -13.14
N TYR A 137 -0.70 -23.72 -13.64
CA TYR A 137 -0.36 -22.53 -12.85
C TYR A 137 -1.60 -21.71 -12.59
N GLN A 138 -2.09 -21.74 -11.36
CA GLN A 138 -3.31 -21.05 -10.93
C GLN A 138 -4.54 -21.31 -11.82
N ASN A 139 -4.67 -22.51 -12.39
CA ASN A 139 -5.74 -22.86 -13.34
C ASN A 139 -5.90 -21.79 -14.44
N LEU A 140 -4.80 -21.40 -15.06
CA LEU A 140 -4.77 -20.37 -16.08
C LEU A 140 -5.41 -20.88 -17.38
N HIS A 141 -6.40 -20.14 -17.90
CA HIS A 141 -6.98 -20.32 -19.23
C HIS A 141 -6.84 -19.03 -20.02
N ILE A 142 -6.39 -19.12 -21.26
CA ILE A 142 -6.23 -17.98 -22.18
C ILE A 142 -6.92 -18.30 -23.49
N ASN A 143 -7.72 -17.37 -23.98
CA ASN A 143 -8.27 -17.40 -25.34
C ASN A 143 -7.83 -16.14 -26.08
N ALA A 144 -7.39 -16.27 -27.33
CA ALA A 144 -7.08 -15.11 -28.16
C ALA A 144 -7.51 -15.31 -29.62
N ARG A 145 -8.02 -14.27 -30.26
CA ARG A 145 -8.53 -14.31 -31.64
C ARG A 145 -8.08 -13.09 -32.42
N SER A 146 -7.71 -13.32 -33.67
CA SER A 146 -7.44 -12.27 -34.63
C SER A 146 -8.02 -12.64 -36.00
N PRO A 147 -8.69 -11.72 -36.71
CA PRO A 147 -9.19 -12.01 -38.05
C PRO A 147 -8.08 -12.31 -39.04
N LEU A 148 -6.93 -11.66 -38.89
CA LEU A 148 -5.81 -11.78 -39.81
C LEU A 148 -4.48 -11.51 -39.12
N LEU A 149 -3.57 -12.45 -39.22
CA LEU A 149 -2.13 -12.29 -38.99
C LEU A 149 -1.43 -12.30 -40.32
N GLN A 150 -0.56 -11.37 -40.56
CA GLN A 150 0.23 -11.27 -41.79
C GLN A 150 1.72 -11.39 -41.51
N PHE A 151 2.37 -12.40 -42.05
CA PHE A 151 3.82 -12.52 -41.98
C PHE A 151 4.44 -12.17 -43.34
N LYS A 152 5.26 -11.11 -43.34
CA LYS A 152 5.93 -10.62 -44.55
C LYS A 152 7.29 -10.01 -44.16
N ASN A 153 8.32 -10.21 -44.99
CA ASN A 153 9.64 -9.63 -44.81
C ASN A 153 10.26 -9.88 -43.41
N GLY A 154 9.99 -11.03 -42.82
CA GLY A 154 10.56 -11.42 -41.53
C GLY A 154 9.89 -10.84 -40.28
N TYR A 155 8.76 -10.19 -40.42
CA TYR A 155 7.97 -9.72 -39.25
C TYR A 155 6.49 -10.14 -39.37
N LEU A 156 5.85 -10.27 -38.21
CA LEU A 156 4.43 -10.55 -38.11
C LEU A 156 3.70 -9.23 -37.85
N HIS A 157 2.67 -8.95 -38.65
CA HIS A 157 1.75 -7.82 -38.50
C HIS A 157 0.36 -8.33 -38.18
N LEU A 158 -0.32 -7.65 -37.25
CA LEU A 158 -1.74 -7.84 -36.97
C LEU A 158 -2.43 -6.50 -36.71
N ASN A 159 -3.66 -6.35 -37.18
CA ASN A 159 -4.47 -5.16 -36.91
C ASN A 159 -5.05 -5.20 -35.52
N THR A 160 -5.62 -6.33 -35.12
CA THR A 160 -6.27 -6.50 -33.81
C THR A 160 -6.13 -7.94 -33.34
N LEU A 161 -5.75 -8.10 -32.08
CA LEU A 161 -5.83 -9.36 -31.34
C LEU A 161 -6.67 -9.10 -30.09
N ASN A 162 -7.77 -9.80 -29.94
CA ASN A 162 -8.60 -9.77 -28.74
C ASN A 162 -8.45 -11.09 -27.99
N GLY A 163 -8.38 -11.01 -26.67
CA GLY A 163 -8.28 -12.19 -25.85
C GLY A 163 -9.00 -12.03 -24.51
N ALA A 164 -9.15 -13.16 -23.85
CA ALA A 164 -9.62 -13.27 -22.49
C ALA A 164 -8.69 -14.19 -21.70
N LEU A 165 -8.59 -13.94 -20.43
CA LEU A 165 -7.85 -14.79 -19.49
C LEU A 165 -8.65 -14.99 -18.21
N THR A 166 -8.59 -16.20 -17.68
CA THR A 166 -9.11 -16.52 -16.36
C THR A 166 -8.05 -17.29 -15.60
N ALA A 167 -7.92 -17.05 -14.31
CA ALA A 167 -6.98 -17.77 -13.46
C ALA A 167 -7.47 -17.79 -12.01
N GLY A 168 -6.93 -18.70 -11.20
CA GLY A 168 -7.15 -18.70 -9.76
C GLY A 168 -7.87 -19.95 -9.24
N SER A 169 -8.41 -19.81 -8.04
CA SER A 169 -9.18 -20.80 -7.30
C SER A 169 -10.52 -20.19 -6.85
N GLU A 170 -11.38 -20.96 -6.19
CA GLU A 170 -12.67 -20.48 -5.68
C GLU A 170 -12.56 -19.20 -4.85
N ASN A 171 -11.49 -19.06 -4.07
CA ASN A 171 -11.27 -17.94 -3.15
C ASN A 171 -10.27 -16.89 -3.66
N ASN A 172 -9.81 -17.00 -4.92
CA ASN A 172 -8.85 -16.08 -5.51
C ASN A 172 -8.95 -16.14 -7.03
N GLN A 173 -9.90 -15.39 -7.60
CA GLN A 173 -10.25 -15.42 -9.01
C GLN A 173 -9.73 -14.20 -9.76
N TRP A 174 -9.20 -14.44 -10.94
CA TRP A 174 -8.80 -13.44 -11.91
C TRP A 174 -9.59 -13.64 -13.20
N ASP A 175 -10.26 -12.61 -13.65
CA ASP A 175 -10.95 -12.54 -14.93
C ASP A 175 -10.48 -11.31 -15.68
N GLY A 176 -10.16 -11.47 -16.96
CA GLY A 176 -9.70 -10.36 -17.75
C GLY A 176 -9.91 -10.53 -19.25
N SER A 177 -9.93 -9.39 -19.93
CA SER A 177 -9.88 -9.31 -21.39
C SER A 177 -8.72 -8.41 -21.79
N PHE A 178 -8.07 -8.75 -22.89
CA PHE A 178 -7.00 -7.93 -23.45
C PHE A 178 -7.21 -7.67 -24.93
N LYS A 179 -6.66 -6.56 -25.39
CA LYS A 179 -6.69 -6.14 -26.79
C LYS A 179 -5.32 -5.59 -27.17
N LEU A 180 -4.82 -6.02 -28.32
CA LEU A 180 -3.65 -5.46 -28.98
C LEU A 180 -4.08 -4.88 -30.33
N ASP A 181 -3.73 -3.63 -30.61
CA ASP A 181 -4.04 -2.97 -31.87
C ASP A 181 -2.77 -2.62 -32.65
N LYS A 182 -2.82 -2.79 -33.97
CA LYS A 182 -1.76 -2.43 -34.93
C LYS A 182 -0.38 -2.88 -34.43
N THR A 183 -0.25 -4.18 -34.21
CA THR A 183 0.94 -4.76 -33.61
C THR A 183 1.87 -5.28 -34.71
N ASN A 184 3.15 -4.98 -34.55
CA ASN A 184 4.22 -5.55 -35.36
C ASN A 184 5.19 -6.31 -34.44
N LEU A 185 5.45 -7.55 -34.76
CA LEU A 185 6.41 -8.40 -34.06
C LEU A 185 7.58 -8.72 -35.00
N TYR A 186 8.72 -8.16 -34.66
CA TYR A 186 10.04 -8.46 -35.22
C TYR A 186 10.76 -9.48 -34.31
N PRO A 187 11.83 -10.10 -34.76
CA PRO A 187 12.55 -11.11 -33.95
C PRO A 187 13.01 -10.61 -32.57
N THR A 188 13.29 -9.31 -32.44
CA THR A 188 13.82 -8.70 -31.20
C THR A 188 12.97 -7.57 -30.66
N VAL A 189 11.93 -7.15 -31.36
CA VAL A 189 11.07 -6.01 -30.98
C VAL A 189 9.61 -6.31 -31.29
N LEU A 190 8.73 -6.03 -30.32
CA LEU A 190 7.28 -5.94 -30.55
C LEU A 190 6.85 -4.51 -30.34
N THR A 191 6.07 -3.97 -31.26
CA THR A 191 5.42 -2.68 -31.08
C THR A 191 3.90 -2.85 -31.23
N ALA A 192 3.13 -2.27 -30.31
CA ALA A 192 1.69 -2.19 -30.40
C ALA A 192 1.25 -0.73 -30.27
N ALA A 193 0.40 -0.27 -31.15
CA ALA A 193 -0.12 1.10 -31.07
C ALA A 193 -0.98 1.30 -29.82
N ASN A 194 -1.64 0.26 -29.37
CA ASN A 194 -2.34 0.22 -28.09
C ASN A 194 -2.40 -1.22 -27.57
N PHE A 195 -2.17 -1.37 -26.28
CA PHE A 195 -2.51 -2.54 -25.50
C PHE A 195 -3.53 -2.13 -24.46
N GLU A 196 -4.61 -2.82 -24.36
CA GLU A 196 -5.63 -2.64 -23.32
C GLU A 196 -5.83 -3.96 -22.58
N LEU A 197 -5.83 -3.90 -21.24
CA LEU A 197 -6.15 -5.01 -20.34
C LEU A 197 -7.23 -4.52 -19.38
N LYS A 198 -8.39 -5.15 -19.41
CA LYS A 198 -9.49 -4.91 -18.46
C LYS A 198 -9.71 -6.20 -17.68
N GLY A 199 -9.91 -6.09 -16.38
CA GLY A 199 -10.15 -7.27 -15.61
C GLY A 199 -10.63 -7.00 -14.20
N SER A 200 -10.85 -8.08 -13.51
CA SER A 200 -11.19 -8.08 -12.10
C SER A 200 -10.40 -9.16 -11.36
N HIS A 201 -10.05 -8.83 -10.15
CA HIS A 201 -9.53 -9.77 -9.16
C HIS A 201 -10.51 -9.83 -8.00
N LYS A 202 -10.93 -11.01 -7.64
CA LYS A 202 -11.87 -11.25 -6.54
C LYS A 202 -11.29 -12.25 -5.57
N ASN A 203 -11.30 -11.91 -4.28
CA ASN A 203 -11.03 -12.84 -3.19
C ASN A 203 -12.19 -12.80 -2.18
N ASP A 204 -12.07 -13.50 -1.05
CA ASP A 204 -13.14 -13.61 -0.03
C ASP A 204 -13.60 -12.26 0.56
N ARG A 205 -12.77 -11.21 0.41
CA ARG A 205 -12.97 -9.92 1.06
C ARG A 205 -13.12 -8.75 0.09
N LEU A 206 -12.41 -8.80 -1.03
CA LEU A 206 -12.24 -7.67 -1.93
C LEU A 206 -12.49 -8.07 -3.37
N GLN A 207 -13.10 -7.18 -4.12
CA GLN A 207 -13.13 -7.22 -5.57
C GLN A 207 -12.45 -5.95 -6.10
N THR A 208 -11.44 -6.13 -6.94
CA THR A 208 -10.72 -5.04 -7.59
C THR A 208 -10.93 -5.13 -9.09
N ASN A 209 -11.60 -4.16 -9.67
CA ASN A 209 -11.67 -3.99 -11.12
C ASN A 209 -10.52 -3.09 -11.56
N PHE A 210 -9.88 -3.40 -12.68
CA PHE A 210 -8.77 -2.61 -13.19
C PHE A 210 -8.84 -2.48 -14.71
N THR A 211 -8.34 -1.36 -15.20
CA THR A 211 -8.08 -1.13 -16.63
C THR A 211 -6.67 -0.59 -16.77
N PHE A 212 -5.90 -1.22 -17.61
CA PHE A 212 -4.58 -0.80 -18.03
C PHE A 212 -4.61 -0.53 -19.52
N SER A 213 -4.10 0.59 -19.99
CA SER A 213 -3.89 0.81 -21.42
C SER A 213 -2.63 1.65 -21.68
N SER A 214 -1.92 1.31 -22.75
CA SER A 214 -0.75 2.04 -23.24
C SER A 214 -0.37 1.57 -24.64
N PRO A 215 0.24 2.38 -25.49
CA PRO A 215 1.15 1.85 -26.49
C PRO A 215 2.22 1.00 -25.82
N LEU A 216 2.64 -0.09 -26.45
CA LEU A 216 3.69 -0.96 -25.93
C LEU A 216 4.85 -1.10 -26.90
N VAL A 217 6.06 -1.08 -26.34
CA VAL A 217 7.27 -1.45 -27.05
C VAL A 217 7.99 -2.50 -26.21
N TRP A 218 7.98 -3.76 -26.64
CA TRP A 218 8.83 -4.77 -26.04
C TRP A 218 10.12 -4.90 -26.84
N GLN A 219 11.24 -4.99 -26.16
CA GLN A 219 12.55 -5.20 -26.77
C GLN A 219 13.29 -6.31 -26.02
N LYS A 220 13.81 -7.29 -26.80
CA LYS A 220 14.57 -8.41 -26.23
C LYS A 220 15.73 -7.90 -25.37
N GLY A 221 15.81 -8.39 -24.13
CA GLY A 221 16.84 -8.01 -23.15
C GLY A 221 16.63 -6.69 -22.42
N LYS A 222 15.69 -5.83 -22.87
CA LYS A 222 15.37 -4.56 -22.20
C LYS A 222 14.02 -4.59 -21.47
N GLY A 223 13.05 -5.37 -21.95
CA GLY A 223 11.72 -5.45 -21.35
C GLY A 223 10.65 -4.71 -22.15
N ILE A 224 9.62 -4.22 -21.46
CA ILE A 224 8.44 -3.59 -22.01
C ILE A 224 8.41 -2.12 -21.58
N ASP A 225 8.32 -1.20 -22.54
CA ASP A 225 8.03 0.21 -22.32
C ASP A 225 6.53 0.49 -22.53
N ALA A 226 5.92 1.17 -21.58
CA ALA A 226 4.57 1.69 -21.61
C ALA A 226 4.62 3.23 -21.51
N PRO A 227 4.85 3.96 -22.63
CA PRO A 227 5.20 5.39 -22.61
C PRO A 227 4.00 6.31 -22.33
N LYS A 228 2.77 5.80 -22.47
CA LYS A 228 1.51 6.52 -22.21
C LYS A 228 0.56 5.62 -21.45
N LEU A 229 1.00 5.22 -20.26
CA LEU A 229 0.24 4.35 -19.39
C LEU A 229 -0.98 5.09 -18.81
N HIS A 230 -2.15 4.48 -18.95
CA HIS A 230 -3.36 4.79 -18.20
C HIS A 230 -3.71 3.58 -17.34
N LEU A 231 -3.83 3.80 -16.06
CA LEU A 231 -4.23 2.79 -15.09
C LEU A 231 -5.43 3.31 -14.31
N SER A 232 -6.54 2.60 -14.34
CA SER A 232 -7.65 2.85 -13.42
C SER A 232 -7.93 1.61 -12.58
N THR A 233 -8.22 1.83 -11.31
CA THR A 233 -8.63 0.77 -10.39
C THR A 233 -9.85 1.20 -9.60
N LEU A 234 -10.73 0.23 -9.37
CA LEU A 234 -11.89 0.37 -8.52
C LEU A 234 -11.90 -0.83 -7.58
N GLN A 235 -11.68 -0.59 -6.30
CA GLN A 235 -11.69 -1.63 -5.29
C GLN A 235 -12.92 -1.51 -4.40
N ASP A 236 -13.63 -2.59 -4.23
CA ASP A 236 -14.83 -2.70 -3.40
C ASP A 236 -14.71 -3.87 -2.42
N THR A 237 -15.43 -3.79 -1.31
CA THR A 237 -15.53 -4.90 -0.36
C THR A 237 -16.76 -5.76 -0.65
N ILE A 238 -16.54 -7.06 -0.71
CA ILE A 238 -17.62 -8.03 -0.83
C ILE A 238 -18.39 -8.07 0.50
N ASN A 239 -19.68 -7.89 0.44
CA ASN A 239 -20.63 -7.96 1.59
C ASN A 239 -20.53 -6.84 2.64
N ARG A 240 -19.81 -5.74 2.40
CA ARG A 240 -19.82 -4.59 3.33
C ARG A 240 -19.81 -3.28 2.58
N LEU A 241 -20.82 -2.44 2.81
CA LEU A 241 -21.02 -1.08 2.33
C LEU A 241 -21.06 -0.88 0.80
N PRO A 242 -22.01 -0.11 0.28
CA PRO A 242 -22.20 0.13 -1.16
C PRO A 242 -21.21 1.16 -1.75
N ARG A 243 -20.04 1.36 -1.14
CA ARG A 243 -19.08 2.37 -1.60
C ARG A 243 -17.75 1.73 -1.96
N PRO A 244 -17.23 2.02 -3.17
CA PRO A 244 -15.88 1.65 -3.54
C PRO A 244 -14.89 2.30 -2.55
N ARG A 245 -13.94 1.53 -2.06
CA ARG A 245 -12.96 2.00 -1.09
C ARG A 245 -11.83 2.78 -1.74
N PHE A 246 -11.39 2.28 -2.89
CA PHE A 246 -10.29 2.87 -3.62
C PHE A 246 -10.68 3.07 -5.06
N ILE A 247 -10.68 4.32 -5.47
CA ILE A 247 -10.76 4.69 -6.87
C ILE A 247 -9.45 5.34 -7.23
N SER A 248 -8.69 4.76 -8.15
CA SER A 248 -7.52 5.45 -8.67
C SER A 248 -7.59 5.55 -10.19
N THR A 249 -7.11 6.67 -10.71
CA THR A 249 -6.89 6.89 -12.14
C THR A 249 -5.54 7.55 -12.28
N LEU A 250 -4.59 6.83 -12.87
CA LEU A 250 -3.19 7.24 -12.97
C LEU A 250 -2.76 7.23 -14.44
N GLU A 251 -1.99 8.22 -14.82
CA GLU A 251 -1.41 8.36 -16.14
C GLU A 251 0.10 8.60 -16.03
N GLY A 252 0.85 8.13 -16.99
CA GLY A 252 2.29 8.37 -17.03
C GLY A 252 3.04 7.42 -17.92
N GLN A 253 4.18 7.00 -17.45
CA GLN A 253 5.05 6.06 -18.15
C GLN A 253 5.61 5.02 -17.19
N ALA A 254 5.83 3.81 -17.70
CA ALA A 254 6.48 2.74 -16.96
C ALA A 254 7.31 1.86 -17.88
N ASN A 255 8.39 1.31 -17.33
CA ASN A 255 9.23 0.28 -17.94
C ASN A 255 9.19 -0.98 -17.07
N PHE A 256 9.04 -2.14 -17.70
CA PHE A 256 8.97 -3.44 -17.06
C PHE A 256 10.02 -4.36 -17.67
N SER A 257 11.16 -4.52 -17.02
CA SER A 257 12.16 -5.52 -17.37
C SER A 257 11.96 -6.81 -16.54
N LEU A 258 12.77 -7.82 -16.77
CA LEU A 258 12.71 -9.07 -15.99
C LEU A 258 12.95 -8.84 -14.49
N ASN A 259 13.87 -7.94 -14.16
CA ASN A 259 14.36 -7.74 -12.81
C ASN A 259 13.97 -6.38 -12.22
N THR A 260 13.63 -5.41 -13.07
CA THR A 260 13.33 -4.04 -12.61
C THR A 260 12.04 -3.53 -13.25
N TRP A 261 11.15 -3.01 -12.43
CA TRP A 261 9.96 -2.28 -12.85
C TRP A 261 10.07 -0.86 -12.33
N GLU A 262 9.95 0.11 -13.18
CA GLU A 262 10.03 1.51 -12.79
C GLU A 262 9.02 2.36 -13.53
N GLY A 263 8.59 3.46 -12.92
CA GLY A 263 7.61 4.32 -13.55
C GLY A 263 7.40 5.62 -12.80
N ARG A 264 6.75 6.54 -13.51
CA ARG A 264 6.27 7.81 -12.97
C ARG A 264 4.84 8.00 -13.42
N LEU A 265 3.94 8.08 -12.45
CA LEU A 265 2.50 8.17 -12.66
C LEU A 265 1.97 9.38 -11.90
N LYS A 266 0.96 10.01 -12.44
CA LYS A 266 0.20 11.09 -11.79
C LYS A 266 -1.28 10.91 -12.08
N GLY A 267 -2.12 11.44 -11.22
CA GLY A 267 -3.55 11.35 -11.40
C GLY A 267 -4.28 11.54 -10.10
N ALA A 268 -5.24 10.67 -9.81
CA ALA A 268 -6.03 10.74 -8.61
C ALA A 268 -6.10 9.38 -7.89
N PHE A 269 -6.07 9.42 -6.56
CA PHE A 269 -6.38 8.32 -5.66
C PHE A 269 -7.52 8.79 -4.75
N ASP A 270 -8.63 8.06 -4.73
CA ASP A 270 -9.85 8.43 -4.00
C ASP A 270 -10.25 9.90 -4.21
N ARG A 271 -10.21 10.35 -5.47
CA ARG A 271 -10.47 11.73 -5.94
C ARG A 271 -9.45 12.78 -5.47
N GLN A 272 -8.37 12.38 -4.81
CA GLN A 272 -7.29 13.27 -4.39
C GLN A 272 -6.12 13.18 -5.35
N ALA A 273 -5.48 14.31 -5.65
CA ALA A 273 -4.33 14.33 -6.54
C ALA A 273 -3.19 13.47 -5.97
N LEU A 274 -2.69 12.56 -6.81
CA LEU A 274 -1.59 11.65 -6.50
C LEU A 274 -0.50 11.76 -7.56
N ALA A 275 0.74 11.86 -7.14
CA ALA A 275 1.92 11.58 -7.96
C ALA A 275 2.72 10.45 -7.33
N LEU A 276 3.12 9.50 -8.16
CA LEU A 276 3.85 8.30 -7.78
C LEU A 276 5.07 8.13 -8.68
N ALA A 277 6.23 7.98 -8.10
CA ALA A 277 7.42 7.45 -8.77
C ALA A 277 7.81 6.16 -8.05
N PHE A 278 8.18 5.13 -8.79
CA PHE A 278 8.56 3.86 -8.19
C PHE A 278 9.68 3.17 -8.98
N LYS A 279 10.48 2.40 -8.26
CA LYS A 279 11.46 1.46 -8.81
C LYS A 279 11.43 0.19 -7.97
N TYR A 280 10.94 -0.88 -8.56
CA TYR A 280 10.88 -2.21 -7.96
C TYR A 280 12.00 -3.08 -8.54
N GLN A 281 12.82 -3.66 -7.69
CA GLN A 281 13.94 -4.54 -8.05
C GLN A 281 13.64 -5.95 -7.53
N ARG A 282 13.32 -6.85 -8.47
CA ARG A 282 12.89 -8.21 -8.17
C ARG A 282 14.03 -9.11 -7.68
N ASP A 283 15.23 -8.89 -8.15
CA ASP A 283 16.45 -9.68 -7.90
C ASP A 283 17.29 -9.12 -6.74
N ALA A 284 16.83 -8.07 -6.05
CA ALA A 284 17.47 -7.60 -4.84
C ALA A 284 17.49 -8.69 -3.77
N GLN A 285 18.60 -8.78 -3.05
CA GLN A 285 18.81 -9.79 -2.02
C GLN A 285 18.84 -9.11 -0.63
N PRO A 286 18.28 -9.71 0.39
CA PRO A 286 17.64 -11.03 0.45
C PRO A 286 16.18 -11.08 -0.05
N ARG A 287 15.57 -9.92 -0.36
CA ARG A 287 14.18 -9.79 -0.80
C ARG A 287 14.08 -8.77 -1.94
N PRO A 288 13.00 -8.81 -2.74
CA PRO A 288 12.70 -7.72 -3.66
C PRO A 288 12.70 -6.36 -2.94
N HIS A 289 13.08 -5.31 -3.63
CA HIS A 289 13.15 -3.96 -3.07
C HIS A 289 12.28 -2.98 -3.85
N LEU A 290 11.60 -2.09 -3.15
CA LEU A 290 10.75 -1.05 -3.71
C LEU A 290 11.18 0.33 -3.19
N ASP A 291 11.79 1.12 -4.07
CA ASP A 291 11.95 2.55 -3.87
C ASP A 291 10.72 3.29 -4.39
N ALA A 292 10.16 4.20 -3.61
CA ALA A 292 9.02 4.99 -4.04
C ALA A 292 9.07 6.45 -3.59
N GLY A 293 8.50 7.34 -4.41
CA GLY A 293 8.14 8.70 -4.03
C GLY A 293 6.64 8.87 -4.20
N ILE A 294 5.95 9.23 -3.14
CA ILE A 294 4.49 9.37 -3.10
C ILE A 294 4.15 10.79 -2.68
N ALA A 295 3.48 11.54 -3.55
CA ALA A 295 2.91 12.83 -3.24
C ALA A 295 1.39 12.75 -3.35
N LEU A 296 0.66 12.95 -2.25
CA LEU A 296 -0.79 12.86 -2.16
C LEU A 296 -1.37 14.13 -1.55
N GLN A 297 -2.42 14.68 -2.15
CA GLN A 297 -2.99 15.93 -1.68
C GLN A 297 -3.69 15.77 -0.33
N LYS A 298 -4.53 14.76 -0.18
CA LYS A 298 -5.28 14.48 1.05
C LYS A 298 -5.50 12.99 1.24
N LEU A 299 -5.35 12.52 2.48
CA LEU A 299 -5.63 11.15 2.88
C LEU A 299 -6.59 11.12 4.06
N ASN A 300 -7.80 10.60 3.85
CA ASN A 300 -8.73 10.30 4.94
C ASN A 300 -8.56 8.84 5.37
N LEU A 301 -7.98 8.63 6.54
CA LEU A 301 -7.74 7.29 7.09
C LEU A 301 -8.94 6.71 7.83
N THR A 302 -9.95 7.52 8.19
CA THR A 302 -11.10 7.08 8.98
C THR A 302 -11.78 5.83 8.43
N PRO A 303 -12.13 5.74 7.12
CA PRO A 303 -12.79 4.56 6.58
C PRO A 303 -11.95 3.27 6.66
N TYR A 304 -10.63 3.41 6.64
CA TYR A 304 -9.70 2.27 6.70
C TYR A 304 -9.46 1.78 8.13
N LEU A 305 -9.44 2.72 9.09
CA LEU A 305 -9.26 2.41 10.52
C LEU A 305 -10.50 1.74 11.14
N GLU A 306 -11.70 2.09 10.67
CA GLU A 306 -12.94 1.46 11.13
C GLU A 306 -12.98 -0.04 10.83
N ASP A 307 -12.43 -0.46 9.71
CA ASP A 307 -12.33 -1.88 9.37
C ASP A 307 -11.35 -2.64 10.24
N LEU A 308 -10.25 -2.00 10.64
CA LEU A 308 -9.27 -2.61 11.55
C LEU A 308 -9.89 -2.92 12.92
N LYS A 309 -10.86 -2.11 13.36
CA LYS A 309 -11.60 -2.35 14.62
C LYS A 309 -12.47 -3.61 14.59
N THR A 310 -12.89 -4.04 13.41
CA THR A 310 -13.82 -5.17 13.23
C THR A 310 -13.13 -6.47 12.81
N GLN A 311 -11.82 -6.45 12.57
CA GLN A 311 -11.06 -7.62 12.16
C GLN A 311 -10.41 -8.31 13.36
N PRO A 312 -10.29 -9.66 13.34
CA PRO A 312 -9.42 -10.35 14.27
C PRO A 312 -8.00 -9.79 14.11
N SER A 313 -7.29 -9.67 15.21
CA SER A 313 -5.96 -9.05 15.33
C SER A 313 -5.08 -9.28 14.10
N LEU A 314 -4.68 -8.18 13.44
CA LEU A 314 -3.76 -8.25 12.30
C LEU A 314 -2.45 -8.88 12.78
N ASN A 315 -2.16 -10.09 12.31
CA ASN A 315 -0.89 -10.73 12.61
C ASN A 315 0.20 -10.10 11.74
N LEU A 316 0.74 -8.97 12.20
CA LEU A 316 1.75 -8.20 11.48
C LEU A 316 3.00 -9.03 11.14
N PRO A 317 3.56 -9.87 12.05
CA PRO A 317 4.67 -10.75 11.72
C PRO A 317 4.37 -11.68 10.54
N SER A 318 3.20 -12.33 10.56
CA SER A 318 2.78 -13.22 9.47
C SER A 318 2.57 -12.49 8.15
N LEU A 319 2.16 -11.23 8.18
CA LEU A 319 2.02 -10.41 6.98
C LEU A 319 3.38 -10.04 6.40
N LEU A 320 4.27 -9.49 7.21
CA LEU A 320 5.59 -9.01 6.78
C LEU A 320 6.56 -10.13 6.39
N ALA A 321 6.40 -11.32 6.97
CA ALA A 321 7.23 -12.49 6.66
C ALA A 321 6.99 -13.07 5.25
N LYS A 322 5.97 -12.63 4.53
CA LYS A 322 5.67 -13.14 3.17
C LYS A 322 6.80 -12.78 2.21
N SER A 323 7.40 -13.79 1.60
CA SER A 323 8.59 -13.65 0.72
C SER A 323 8.35 -12.82 -0.55
N TRP A 324 7.09 -12.64 -0.97
CA TRP A 324 6.73 -11.85 -2.13
C TRP A 324 6.59 -10.34 -1.82
N LEU A 325 6.50 -9.95 -0.54
CA LEU A 325 6.51 -8.55 -0.15
C LEU A 325 7.93 -7.99 -0.31
N PRO A 326 8.10 -6.84 -0.98
CA PRO A 326 9.39 -6.18 -1.06
C PRO A 326 9.77 -5.52 0.28
N ASP A 327 11.05 -5.32 0.48
CA ASP A 327 11.51 -4.28 1.38
C ASP A 327 11.22 -2.93 0.74
N ILE A 328 10.67 -1.99 1.51
CA ILE A 328 10.15 -0.71 1.00
C ILE A 328 10.97 0.43 1.58
N GLU A 329 11.37 1.35 0.71
CA GLU A 329 11.83 2.69 1.06
C GLU A 329 11.01 3.72 0.28
N ALA A 330 10.18 4.52 0.97
CA ALA A 330 9.28 5.46 0.31
C ALA A 330 9.35 6.86 0.92
N ASN A 331 9.64 7.86 0.10
CA ASN A 331 9.49 9.26 0.45
C ASN A 331 8.04 9.67 0.33
N LEU A 332 7.45 10.11 1.45
CA LEU A 332 6.06 10.52 1.54
C LEU A 332 5.95 12.03 1.61
N GLN A 333 5.08 12.61 0.79
CA GLN A 333 4.65 14.01 0.83
C GLN A 333 3.12 14.02 0.79
N ILE A 334 2.47 14.34 1.90
CA ILE A 334 1.00 14.32 2.00
C ILE A 334 0.52 15.68 2.49
N GLY A 335 -0.34 16.34 1.71
CA GLY A 335 -0.83 17.68 2.04
C GLY A 335 -1.64 17.69 3.33
N SER A 336 -2.52 16.70 3.54
CA SER A 336 -3.21 16.53 4.82
C SER A 336 -3.60 15.09 5.08
N ILE A 337 -3.55 14.68 6.35
CA ILE A 337 -4.09 13.41 6.85
C ILE A 337 -5.19 13.72 7.86
N GLN A 338 -6.33 13.08 7.67
CA GLN A 338 -7.46 13.12 8.58
C GLN A 338 -7.74 11.73 9.12
N THR A 339 -7.81 11.62 10.44
CA THR A 339 -8.25 10.42 11.17
C THR A 339 -9.47 10.77 12.03
N ALA A 340 -10.05 9.79 12.72
CA ALA A 340 -11.17 9.98 13.64
C ALA A 340 -10.82 10.81 14.90
N GLY A 341 -9.60 11.30 15.07
CA GLY A 341 -9.20 12.04 16.27
C GLY A 341 -7.90 12.83 16.09
N LEU A 342 -7.45 13.02 14.84
CA LEU A 342 -6.23 13.79 14.61
C LEU A 342 -6.22 14.37 13.19
N GLN A 343 -5.81 15.63 13.06
CA GLN A 343 -5.59 16.33 11.80
C GLN A 343 -4.13 16.72 11.67
N LEU A 344 -3.51 16.28 10.59
CA LEU A 344 -2.12 16.61 10.25
C LEU A 344 -2.07 17.27 8.89
N GLU A 345 -1.15 18.22 8.73
CA GLU A 345 -0.97 18.98 7.49
C GLU A 345 0.50 18.96 7.07
N ASN A 346 0.73 19.07 5.75
CA ASN A 346 2.08 19.18 5.18
C ASN A 346 3.05 18.11 5.70
N ILE A 347 2.62 16.85 5.59
CA ILE A 347 3.36 15.71 6.09
C ILE A 347 4.51 15.38 5.15
N GLU A 348 5.71 15.26 5.71
CA GLU A 348 6.91 14.74 5.05
C GLU A 348 7.48 13.61 5.91
N SER A 349 7.81 12.49 5.30
CA SER A 349 8.41 11.36 6.01
C SER A 349 9.12 10.41 5.05
N LEU A 350 10.09 9.66 5.56
CA LEU A 350 10.64 8.46 4.93
C LEU A 350 10.00 7.23 5.59
N LEU A 351 9.19 6.51 4.84
CA LEU A 351 8.65 5.21 5.21
C LEU A 351 9.67 4.13 4.85
N THR A 352 10.04 3.30 5.82
CA THR A 352 10.75 2.05 5.57
C THR A 352 9.92 0.87 6.07
N ALA A 353 9.93 -0.23 5.33
CA ALA A 353 9.30 -1.47 5.77
C ALA A 353 10.13 -2.67 5.29
N ASP A 354 10.37 -3.61 6.19
CA ASP A 354 11.03 -4.88 5.92
C ASP A 354 10.26 -6.05 6.57
N LYS A 355 10.86 -7.21 6.67
CA LYS A 355 10.22 -8.40 7.28
C LYS A 355 9.95 -8.27 8.78
N GLU A 356 10.62 -7.36 9.47
CA GLU A 356 10.61 -7.24 10.92
C GLU A 356 10.11 -5.88 11.40
N HIS A 357 10.23 -4.83 10.57
CA HIS A 357 9.97 -3.47 10.99
C HIS A 357 9.19 -2.67 9.95
N ILE A 358 8.36 -1.76 10.44
CA ILE A 358 7.81 -0.63 9.69
C ILE A 358 8.18 0.64 10.45
N ALA A 359 8.73 1.64 9.76
CA ALA A 359 9.07 2.88 10.43
C ALA A 359 8.80 4.12 9.55
N LEU A 360 8.36 5.19 10.19
CA LEU A 360 8.32 6.55 9.66
C LEU A 360 9.49 7.32 10.27
N HIS A 361 10.48 7.60 9.45
CA HIS A 361 11.66 8.38 9.82
C HIS A 361 11.52 9.83 9.40
N ARG A 362 12.18 10.74 10.12
CA ARG A 362 12.19 12.16 9.77
C ARG A 362 10.79 12.72 9.53
N PHE A 363 9.82 12.19 10.30
CA PHE A 363 8.44 12.62 10.21
C PHE A 363 8.32 14.09 10.59
N LYS A 364 7.72 14.89 9.71
CA LYS A 364 7.40 16.29 9.96
C LYS A 364 5.97 16.55 9.53
N ALA A 365 5.24 17.32 10.31
CA ALA A 365 3.87 17.70 9.98
C ALA A 365 3.47 19.02 10.65
N GLY A 366 2.51 19.72 10.08
CA GLY A 366 1.71 20.71 10.76
C GLY A 366 0.72 20.03 11.70
N LEU A 367 0.52 20.57 12.90
CA LEU A 367 -0.34 20.02 13.93
C LEU A 367 -1.03 21.16 14.67
N TYR A 368 -2.33 21.35 14.46
CA TYR A 368 -3.16 22.40 15.12
C TYR A 368 -2.48 23.78 15.23
N GLY A 369 -2.05 24.33 14.10
CA GLY A 369 -1.38 25.63 14.01
C GLY A 369 0.10 25.64 14.36
N GLY A 370 0.62 24.59 14.99
CA GLY A 370 2.04 24.36 15.27
C GLY A 370 2.68 23.35 14.31
N LYS A 371 3.80 22.79 14.73
CA LYS A 371 4.57 21.81 13.97
C LYS A 371 4.97 20.64 14.87
N THR A 372 5.09 19.45 14.29
CA THR A 372 5.64 18.28 14.97
C THR A 372 6.71 17.62 14.10
N GLU A 373 7.76 17.09 14.75
CA GLU A 373 8.80 16.31 14.12
C GLU A 373 9.21 15.12 14.97
N GLY A 374 9.61 14.00 14.34
CA GLY A 374 10.01 12.81 15.07
C GLY A 374 9.98 11.55 14.21
N GLY A 375 9.46 10.46 14.79
CA GLY A 375 9.33 9.18 14.14
C GLY A 375 8.36 8.24 14.84
N LEU A 376 7.96 7.22 14.10
CA LEU A 376 7.19 6.08 14.59
C LEU A 376 7.85 4.81 14.09
N SER A 377 8.08 3.84 14.96
CA SER A 377 8.51 2.50 14.54
C SER A 377 7.61 1.42 15.12
N ILE A 378 7.40 0.38 14.32
CA ILE A 378 6.61 -0.79 14.66
C ILE A 378 7.49 -2.01 14.39
N ALA A 379 7.77 -2.80 15.43
CA ALA A 379 8.45 -4.09 15.27
C ALA A 379 7.42 -5.22 15.21
N ALA A 380 7.60 -6.12 14.26
CA ALA A 380 6.73 -7.26 14.02
C ALA A 380 7.02 -8.42 15.01
N THR A 381 6.97 -8.11 16.30
CA THR A 381 7.05 -9.08 17.39
C THR A 381 5.66 -9.64 17.72
N GLN A 382 5.57 -10.62 18.62
CA GLN A 382 4.31 -11.14 19.14
C GLN A 382 4.25 -10.97 20.66
N PRO A 383 3.41 -10.01 21.16
CA PRO A 383 2.63 -8.99 20.44
C PRO A 383 3.52 -7.95 19.75
N ALA A 384 2.95 -7.20 18.79
CA ALA A 384 3.67 -6.12 18.08
C ALA A 384 4.15 -5.04 19.06
N SER A 385 5.33 -4.48 18.80
CA SER A 385 5.93 -3.41 19.59
C SER A 385 5.92 -2.10 18.82
N TYR A 386 5.56 -1.02 19.51
CA TYR A 386 5.41 0.33 18.96
C TYR A 386 6.29 1.30 19.72
N HIS A 387 6.97 2.19 19.01
CA HIS A 387 7.75 3.28 19.61
C HIS A 387 7.45 4.58 18.86
N LEU A 388 6.90 5.56 19.58
CA LEU A 388 6.60 6.90 19.06
C LEU A 388 7.51 7.92 19.76
N GLN A 389 8.26 8.68 18.96
CA GLN A 389 9.04 9.84 19.41
C GLN A 389 8.58 11.05 18.63
N GLN A 390 8.12 12.10 19.34
CA GLN A 390 7.63 13.32 18.73
C GLN A 390 8.07 14.53 19.54
N ASN A 391 8.43 15.58 18.82
CA ASN A 391 8.70 16.91 19.36
C ASN A 391 7.76 17.88 18.63
N ALA A 392 6.82 18.44 19.36
CA ALA A 392 5.82 19.35 18.83
C ALA A 392 6.00 20.74 19.40
N LYS A 393 5.80 21.78 18.59
CA LYS A 393 6.01 23.17 18.96
C LYS A 393 4.87 24.08 18.48
N GLY A 394 4.42 24.97 19.37
CA GLY A 394 3.43 25.99 19.07
C GLY A 394 2.04 25.46 18.78
N ILE A 395 1.66 24.30 19.34
CA ILE A 395 0.39 23.63 19.07
C ILE A 395 -0.74 24.34 19.84
N GLN A 396 -1.90 24.49 19.20
CA GLN A 396 -3.12 24.87 19.90
C GLN A 396 -3.65 23.69 20.70
N ILE A 397 -3.54 23.76 22.03
CA ILE A 397 -3.77 22.62 22.94
C ILE A 397 -5.25 22.22 22.98
N GLN A 398 -6.18 23.18 23.04
CA GLN A 398 -7.60 22.87 23.19
C GLN A 398 -8.17 22.02 22.05
N PRO A 399 -8.01 22.36 20.76
CA PRO A 399 -8.51 21.52 19.68
C PRO A 399 -7.82 20.16 19.63
N LEU A 400 -6.51 20.06 19.95
CA LEU A 400 -5.81 18.79 20.04
C LEU A 400 -6.44 17.87 21.11
N LEU A 401 -6.68 18.39 22.33
CA LEU A 401 -7.27 17.62 23.42
C LEU A 401 -8.72 17.24 23.11
N GLN A 402 -9.46 18.12 22.45
CA GLN A 402 -10.81 17.83 22.00
C GLN A 402 -10.87 16.65 21.03
N ASP A 403 -10.03 16.69 20.00
CA ASP A 403 -10.02 15.68 18.97
C ASP A 403 -9.50 14.32 19.46
N LEU A 404 -8.46 14.31 20.34
CA LEU A 404 -7.86 13.08 20.86
C LEU A 404 -8.67 12.45 22.01
N PHE A 405 -9.20 13.28 22.91
CA PHE A 405 -9.74 12.82 24.20
C PHE A 405 -11.17 13.27 24.48
N GLY A 406 -11.73 14.15 23.65
CA GLY A 406 -13.09 14.67 23.81
C GLY A 406 -13.26 15.64 24.97
N PHE A 407 -12.20 16.30 25.45
CA PHE A 407 -12.29 17.27 26.53
C PHE A 407 -11.62 18.62 26.20
N HIS A 408 -12.09 19.69 26.85
CA HIS A 408 -11.73 21.08 26.55
C HIS A 408 -11.05 21.78 27.73
N SER A 409 -10.50 21.01 28.66
CA SER A 409 -10.09 21.54 29.98
C SER A 409 -8.91 22.50 29.94
N PHE A 410 -8.07 22.43 28.89
CA PHE A 410 -6.92 23.33 28.77
C PHE A 410 -6.91 24.02 27.41
N SER A 411 -6.63 25.30 27.40
CA SER A 411 -6.33 26.10 26.20
C SER A 411 -4.96 26.74 26.33
N GLY A 412 -4.43 27.24 25.22
CA GLY A 412 -3.12 27.90 25.14
C GLY A 412 -2.31 27.36 23.96
N SER A 413 -1.12 27.93 23.78
CA SER A 413 -0.13 27.46 22.84
C SER A 413 0.89 26.56 23.56
N GLY A 414 1.15 25.35 23.07
CA GLY A 414 1.98 24.38 23.78
C GLY A 414 3.10 23.77 22.95
N ASP A 415 4.17 23.45 23.64
CA ASP A 415 5.26 22.61 23.16
C ASP A 415 5.18 21.26 23.88
N ALA A 416 5.44 20.15 23.16
CA ALA A 416 5.40 18.82 23.75
C ALA A 416 6.56 17.96 23.25
N VAL A 417 7.16 17.19 24.17
CA VAL A 417 8.12 16.15 23.84
C VAL A 417 7.56 14.81 24.33
N ILE A 418 7.45 13.87 23.42
CA ILE A 418 6.83 12.57 23.67
C ILE A 418 7.85 11.48 23.26
N ASP A 419 8.13 10.55 24.17
CA ASP A 419 8.86 9.31 23.91
C ASP A 419 8.12 8.17 24.61
N ILE A 420 7.34 7.40 23.85
CA ILE A 420 6.49 6.34 24.39
C ILE A 420 6.68 5.03 23.64
N LYS A 421 6.69 3.94 24.40
CA LYS A 421 6.79 2.57 23.90
C LYS A 421 5.64 1.76 24.42
N THR A 422 5.12 0.87 23.58
CA THR A 422 4.08 -0.06 24.00
C THR A 422 4.13 -1.36 23.22
N THR A 423 3.43 -2.37 23.72
CA THR A 423 3.22 -3.65 23.03
C THR A 423 1.76 -4.04 23.14
N GLY A 424 1.23 -4.70 22.14
CA GLY A 424 -0.16 -5.18 22.20
C GLY A 424 -0.79 -5.33 20.81
N ASN A 425 -1.87 -6.10 20.77
CA ASN A 425 -2.68 -6.33 19.57
C ASN A 425 -4.01 -5.57 19.60
N ASP A 426 -4.36 -4.99 20.75
CA ASP A 426 -5.55 -4.17 20.93
C ASP A 426 -5.25 -2.96 21.85
N ARG A 427 -6.20 -2.02 21.89
CA ARG A 427 -6.06 -0.78 22.66
C ARG A 427 -5.81 -1.02 24.15
N ALA A 428 -6.49 -1.98 24.76
CA ALA A 428 -6.37 -2.23 26.20
C ALA A 428 -4.98 -2.77 26.55
N GLN A 429 -4.48 -3.75 25.79
CA GLN A 429 -3.12 -4.28 25.93
C GLN A 429 -2.08 -3.17 25.73
N MET A 430 -2.24 -2.34 24.69
CA MET A 430 -1.32 -1.24 24.41
C MET A 430 -1.28 -0.21 25.53
N ILE A 431 -2.42 0.15 26.13
CA ILE A 431 -2.45 1.07 27.28
C ILE A 431 -1.77 0.43 28.50
N GLN A 432 -2.07 -0.83 28.82
CA GLN A 432 -1.47 -1.53 29.96
C GLN A 432 0.04 -1.72 29.83
N ALA A 433 0.56 -1.83 28.61
CA ALA A 433 1.98 -1.97 28.32
C ALA A 433 2.69 -0.62 28.04
N LEU A 434 1.97 0.52 28.14
CA LEU A 434 2.50 1.83 27.79
C LEU A 434 3.55 2.28 28.80
N ASN A 435 4.74 2.63 28.31
CA ASN A 435 5.86 3.16 29.08
C ASN A 435 6.49 4.33 28.34
N GLY A 436 7.11 5.27 29.06
CA GLY A 436 7.85 6.37 28.46
C GLY A 436 7.68 7.69 29.19
N SER A 437 7.80 8.79 28.47
CA SER A 437 7.74 10.14 29.03
C SER A 437 6.94 11.09 28.16
N LEU A 438 6.32 12.08 28.83
CA LEU A 438 5.66 13.22 28.23
C LEU A 438 6.10 14.49 28.95
N LEU A 439 6.69 15.42 28.24
CA LEU A 439 6.91 16.78 28.69
C LEU A 439 5.95 17.70 27.90
N LEU A 440 5.19 18.51 28.61
CA LEU A 440 4.25 19.48 28.04
C LEU A 440 4.49 20.85 28.67
N ASP A 441 4.60 21.85 27.84
CA ASP A 441 4.77 23.26 28.21
C ASP A 441 3.71 24.08 27.49
N ILE A 442 2.81 24.74 28.24
CA ILE A 442 1.72 25.55 27.68
C ILE A 442 1.88 26.97 28.14
N THR A 443 1.81 27.90 27.21
CA THR A 443 1.89 29.32 27.46
C THR A 443 0.57 30.05 27.14
N ASN A 444 0.29 31.13 27.86
CA ASN A 444 -0.85 32.02 27.62
C ASN A 444 -2.19 31.27 27.49
N GLY A 445 -2.46 30.42 28.45
CA GLY A 445 -3.61 29.52 28.43
C GLY A 445 -4.62 29.78 29.52
N ALA A 446 -5.59 28.88 29.61
CA ALA A 446 -6.56 28.82 30.67
C ALA A 446 -6.94 27.39 31.02
N TRP A 447 -7.14 27.10 32.29
CA TRP A 447 -7.79 25.90 32.78
C TRP A 447 -9.29 26.14 32.86
N HIS A 448 -10.05 25.57 31.95
CA HIS A 448 -11.50 25.71 31.85
C HIS A 448 -12.25 24.79 32.80
N GLY A 449 -13.39 25.25 33.28
CA GLY A 449 -14.25 24.53 34.23
C GLY A 449 -13.87 24.71 35.69
N ILE A 450 -12.79 25.44 35.97
CA ILE A 450 -12.31 25.72 37.34
C ILE A 450 -11.90 27.18 37.44
N ASP A 451 -12.45 27.91 38.42
CA ASP A 451 -12.00 29.24 38.82
C ASP A 451 -11.30 29.14 40.18
N MET A 452 -9.97 28.96 40.13
CA MET A 452 -9.17 28.86 41.36
C MET A 452 -9.19 30.11 42.19
N ASP A 453 -9.25 31.29 41.58
CA ASP A 453 -9.37 32.55 42.33
C ASP A 453 -10.70 32.62 43.09
N SER A 454 -11.80 32.19 42.49
CA SER A 454 -13.09 32.10 43.14
C SER A 454 -13.13 31.04 44.24
N ILE A 455 -12.54 29.86 44.01
CA ILE A 455 -12.43 28.80 45.03
C ILE A 455 -11.66 29.30 46.24
N LEU A 456 -10.56 30.01 46.03
CA LEU A 456 -9.76 30.55 47.11
C LEU A 456 -10.48 31.70 47.87
N LYS A 457 -11.28 32.50 47.16
CA LYS A 457 -12.06 33.62 47.76
C LYS A 457 -13.29 33.13 48.51
N ASN A 458 -14.02 32.18 47.98
CA ASN A 458 -15.36 31.81 48.46
C ASN A 458 -15.42 30.44 49.14
N GLY A 459 -14.29 29.70 49.17
CA GLY A 459 -14.23 28.32 49.61
C GLY A 459 -14.71 27.32 48.54
N ILE A 460 -14.51 26.04 48.79
CA ILE A 460 -15.01 24.97 47.92
C ILE A 460 -16.52 24.82 48.20
N SER A 461 -17.33 25.29 47.30
CA SER A 461 -18.78 25.05 47.37
C SER A 461 -19.08 23.65 46.88
N SER A 462 -19.92 22.89 47.63
CA SER A 462 -20.38 21.56 47.23
C SER A 462 -21.44 21.57 46.13
N GLU A 463 -21.90 22.75 45.69
CA GLU A 463 -22.81 22.89 44.57
C GLU A 463 -22.04 22.71 43.26
N LYS A 464 -22.51 21.78 42.43
CA LYS A 464 -22.08 21.68 41.03
C LYS A 464 -22.41 23.00 40.34
N ILE A 465 -21.46 23.88 40.26
CA ILE A 465 -21.58 25.10 39.46
C ILE A 465 -21.38 24.66 38.01
N ASP A 466 -22.49 24.41 37.34
CA ASP A 466 -22.51 24.21 35.89
C ASP A 466 -22.34 25.60 35.22
N ASN A 467 -21.10 26.05 35.15
CA ASN A 467 -20.76 27.31 34.52
C ASN A 467 -19.63 27.10 33.51
N SER A 468 -20.02 26.96 32.25
CA SER A 468 -19.13 26.93 31.08
C SER A 468 -18.17 28.14 30.98
N ASN A 469 -18.35 29.17 31.82
CA ASN A 469 -17.53 30.38 31.84
C ASN A 469 -16.44 30.39 32.93
N LEU A 470 -16.40 29.39 33.81
CA LEU A 470 -15.35 29.28 34.81
C LEU A 470 -14.02 28.94 34.18
N LYS A 471 -13.00 29.74 34.44
CA LYS A 471 -11.64 29.49 33.99
C LYS A 471 -10.60 30.08 34.92
N THR A 472 -9.47 29.40 35.05
CA THR A 472 -8.26 29.91 35.67
C THR A 472 -7.27 30.27 34.56
N PRO A 473 -7.08 31.56 34.23
CA PRO A 473 -6.06 31.96 33.25
C PRO A 473 -4.67 31.73 33.83
N PHE A 474 -3.71 31.36 32.99
CA PHE A 474 -2.31 31.21 33.39
C PHE A 474 -1.36 31.68 32.28
N HIS A 475 -0.16 32.11 32.69
CA HIS A 475 0.93 32.47 31.78
C HIS A 475 1.69 31.27 31.34
N HIS A 476 1.88 30.31 32.23
CA HIS A 476 2.72 29.16 32.03
C HIS A 476 2.18 27.93 32.77
N PHE A 477 2.12 26.80 32.10
CA PHE A 477 1.78 25.51 32.67
C PHE A 477 2.78 24.46 32.16
N THR A 478 3.42 23.77 33.07
CA THR A 478 4.33 22.65 32.74
C THR A 478 3.80 21.36 33.32
N LEU A 479 3.89 20.28 32.52
CA LEU A 479 3.62 18.91 32.94
C LEU A 479 4.83 18.05 32.56
N ASN A 480 5.46 17.45 33.55
CA ASN A 480 6.45 16.40 33.37
C ASN A 480 5.85 15.08 33.86
N SER A 481 5.76 14.12 32.97
CA SER A 481 5.12 12.83 33.25
C SER A 481 6.01 11.67 32.84
N GLU A 482 6.19 10.74 33.74
CA GLU A 482 6.76 9.42 33.48
C GLU A 482 5.64 8.39 33.45
N ILE A 483 5.58 7.59 32.39
CA ILE A 483 4.55 6.57 32.19
C ILE A 483 5.15 5.20 32.43
N GLU A 484 4.56 4.47 33.35
CA GLU A 484 4.92 3.07 33.62
C GLU A 484 3.66 2.21 33.63
N LYS A 485 3.62 1.19 32.74
CA LYS A 485 2.50 0.24 32.63
C LYS A 485 1.12 0.90 32.56
N GLY A 486 1.02 1.99 31.79
CA GLY A 486 -0.22 2.72 31.58
C GLY A 486 -0.62 3.65 32.74
N ILE A 487 0.25 3.85 33.71
CA ILE A 487 0.08 4.84 34.78
C ILE A 487 1.02 6.01 34.48
N SER A 488 0.46 7.19 34.27
CA SER A 488 1.18 8.45 34.04
C SER A 488 1.44 9.10 35.39
N HIS A 489 2.68 9.10 35.86
CA HIS A 489 3.13 9.75 37.09
C HIS A 489 3.53 11.19 36.78
N HIS A 490 2.87 12.15 37.40
CA HIS A 490 3.11 13.57 37.20
C HIS A 490 4.11 14.06 38.26
N ILE A 491 5.27 14.52 37.79
CA ILE A 491 6.37 14.97 38.63
C ILE A 491 6.59 16.46 38.35
N ASN A 492 6.50 17.29 39.42
CA ASN A 492 6.71 18.75 39.30
C ASN A 492 5.86 19.42 38.21
N THR A 493 4.54 19.18 38.24
CA THR A 493 3.61 19.93 37.42
C THR A 493 3.41 21.30 38.04
N GLU A 494 3.59 22.36 37.25
CA GLU A 494 3.50 23.74 37.74
C GLU A 494 2.56 24.56 36.86
N LEU A 495 1.80 25.48 37.53
CA LEU A 495 0.98 26.46 36.85
C LEU A 495 1.23 27.84 37.48
N PHE A 496 1.54 28.81 36.64
CA PHE A 496 1.78 30.19 37.02
C PHE A 496 0.72 31.13 36.41
N SER A 497 0.07 31.92 37.27
CA SER A 497 -0.83 33.00 36.85
C SER A 497 -0.41 34.31 37.51
N ASP A 498 -1.17 35.39 37.28
CA ASP A 498 -0.95 36.69 37.94
C ASP A 498 -1.03 36.62 39.48
N SER A 499 -1.89 35.74 39.98
CA SER A 499 -2.20 35.66 41.41
C SER A 499 -1.74 34.36 42.04
N LEU A 500 -1.54 33.30 41.24
CA LEU A 500 -1.35 31.94 41.73
C LEU A 500 -0.10 31.26 41.20
N HIS A 501 0.57 30.55 42.08
CA HIS A 501 1.53 29.52 41.75
C HIS A 501 1.03 28.17 42.28
N VAL A 502 0.75 27.24 41.40
CA VAL A 502 0.27 25.90 41.74
C VAL A 502 1.37 24.89 41.42
N VAL A 503 1.73 24.07 42.39
CA VAL A 503 2.61 22.92 42.21
C VAL A 503 1.79 21.67 42.44
N SER A 504 1.89 20.72 41.55
CA SER A 504 1.14 19.47 41.62
C SER A 504 2.04 18.25 41.43
N SER A 505 1.65 17.17 42.09
CA SER A 505 2.22 15.85 41.87
C SER A 505 1.17 14.75 42.08
N GLY A 506 1.19 13.73 41.25
CA GLY A 506 0.21 12.67 41.36
C GLY A 506 0.32 11.68 40.22
N TYR A 507 -0.81 11.11 39.86
CA TYR A 507 -0.85 10.16 38.75
C TYR A 507 -2.21 10.14 38.05
N THR A 508 -2.19 9.70 36.79
CA THR A 508 -3.37 9.34 36.01
C THR A 508 -3.26 7.90 35.54
N ASP A 509 -4.23 7.06 35.88
CA ASP A 509 -4.40 5.74 35.27
C ASP A 509 -5.05 5.91 33.90
N LEU A 510 -4.28 5.69 32.83
CA LEU A 510 -4.72 5.92 31.44
C LEU A 510 -5.78 4.89 30.99
N ASN A 511 -5.84 3.71 31.63
CA ASN A 511 -6.82 2.69 31.31
C ASN A 511 -8.20 3.02 31.90
N THR A 512 -8.25 3.41 33.16
CA THR A 512 -9.50 3.73 33.87
C THR A 512 -9.83 5.22 33.84
N GLN A 513 -8.92 6.07 33.34
CA GLN A 513 -8.99 7.54 33.34
C GLN A 513 -9.09 8.13 34.75
N LYS A 514 -8.77 7.39 35.79
CA LYS A 514 -8.77 7.87 37.16
C LYS A 514 -7.60 8.80 37.38
N LEU A 515 -7.88 9.92 38.06
CA LEU A 515 -6.94 10.99 38.39
C LEU A 515 -6.75 11.06 39.89
N SER A 516 -5.53 11.24 40.35
CA SER A 516 -5.18 11.49 41.75
C SER A 516 -4.00 12.45 41.81
N GLU A 517 -4.29 13.71 42.11
CA GLU A 517 -3.32 14.81 42.20
C GLU A 517 -3.33 15.45 43.56
N ASN A 518 -2.15 15.78 44.07
CA ASN A 518 -1.97 16.61 45.26
C ASN A 518 -1.42 17.96 44.81
N LEU A 519 -2.15 19.04 45.12
CA LEU A 519 -1.80 20.39 44.74
C LEU A 519 -1.39 21.20 45.94
N LEU A 520 -0.42 22.10 45.75
CA LEU A 520 -0.10 23.19 46.67
C LEU A 520 -0.32 24.49 45.91
N ILE A 521 -1.24 25.32 46.41
CA ILE A 521 -1.57 26.60 45.82
C ILE A 521 -0.98 27.70 46.68
N SER A 522 -0.11 28.51 46.12
CA SER A 522 0.49 29.71 46.74
C SER A 522 -0.06 30.97 46.10
N ASN A 523 -0.33 32.01 46.90
CA ASN A 523 -0.68 33.31 46.38
C ASN A 523 0.59 34.13 46.10
N VAL A 524 0.81 34.43 44.81
CA VAL A 524 1.99 35.19 44.34
C VAL A 524 1.98 36.64 44.88
N LEU A 525 0.79 37.22 45.05
CA LEU A 525 0.61 38.58 45.56
C LEU A 525 0.80 38.68 47.06
N GLN A 526 0.70 37.55 47.78
CA GLN A 526 0.85 37.45 49.23
C GLN A 526 1.75 36.27 49.63
N PRO A 527 3.04 36.33 49.36
CA PRO A 527 3.95 35.19 49.50
C PRO A 527 4.18 34.75 50.96
N ARG A 528 3.77 35.54 51.94
CA ARG A 528 3.82 35.20 53.38
C ARG A 528 2.69 34.28 53.83
N ASN A 529 1.65 34.10 53.02
CA ASN A 529 0.54 33.20 53.32
C ASN A 529 0.99 31.74 53.10
N LYS A 530 0.55 30.84 53.98
CA LYS A 530 0.85 29.39 53.80
C LYS A 530 0.15 28.87 52.57
N PRO A 531 0.82 28.01 51.79
CA PRO A 531 0.21 27.31 50.65
C PRO A 531 -1.01 26.48 51.09
N ILE A 532 -2.03 26.44 50.23
CA ILE A 532 -3.26 25.67 50.48
C ILE A 532 -3.11 24.31 49.80
N PRO A 533 -3.17 23.19 50.54
CA PRO A 533 -3.11 21.86 49.99
C PRO A 533 -4.49 21.38 49.53
N LEU A 534 -4.62 21.05 48.25
CA LEU A 534 -5.82 20.46 47.66
C LEU A 534 -5.52 19.07 47.11
N LYS A 535 -6.57 18.26 47.00
CA LYS A 535 -6.58 17.00 46.27
C LYS A 535 -7.53 17.07 45.10
N ILE A 536 -7.07 16.62 43.93
CA ILE A 536 -7.96 16.35 42.80
C ILE A 536 -8.06 14.84 42.66
N GLY A 537 -9.29 14.34 42.64
CA GLY A 537 -9.63 12.94 42.40
C GLY A 537 -10.68 12.81 41.32
N GLY A 538 -11.27 11.62 41.20
CA GLY A 538 -12.30 11.34 40.20
C GLY A 538 -11.72 10.85 38.89
N THR A 539 -12.22 11.33 37.79
CA THR A 539 -11.71 11.02 36.44
C THR A 539 -11.28 12.28 35.70
N VAL A 540 -10.46 12.13 34.67
CA VAL A 540 -10.02 13.25 33.82
C VAL A 540 -11.20 14.05 33.26
N GLN A 541 -12.33 13.40 32.96
CA GLN A 541 -13.55 14.05 32.45
C GLN A 541 -14.42 14.67 33.56
N ASN A 542 -14.39 14.10 34.77
CA ASN A 542 -15.16 14.55 35.91
C ASN A 542 -14.26 14.65 37.16
N PRO A 543 -13.36 15.64 37.23
CA PRO A 543 -12.49 15.82 38.36
C PRO A 543 -13.29 16.31 39.59
N SER A 544 -12.89 15.86 40.78
CA SER A 544 -13.39 16.33 42.08
C SER A 544 -12.28 17.00 42.86
N ILE A 545 -12.51 18.17 43.40
CA ILE A 545 -11.53 18.93 44.16
C ILE A 545 -11.94 18.95 45.63
N THR A 546 -11.01 18.61 46.52
CA THR A 546 -11.21 18.60 47.98
C THR A 546 -10.00 19.18 48.68
N LEU A 547 -10.19 19.68 49.88
CA LEU A 547 -9.09 20.12 50.74
C LEU A 547 -8.32 18.90 51.25
N ASP A 548 -6.97 18.96 51.24
CA ASP A 548 -6.15 17.86 51.79
C ASP A 548 -6.01 18.01 53.32
N TYR A 549 -7.03 17.54 54.02
CA TYR A 549 -7.03 17.56 55.49
C TYR A 549 -5.89 16.75 56.10
N SER A 550 -5.44 15.69 55.44
CA SER A 550 -4.35 14.86 55.93
C SER A 550 -3.03 15.64 55.98
N ARG A 551 -2.76 16.43 54.99
CA ARG A 551 -1.55 17.26 54.90
C ARG A 551 -1.60 18.46 55.84
N LEU A 552 -2.78 19.02 56.04
CA LEU A 552 -3.03 20.11 56.99
C LEU A 552 -2.84 19.67 58.47
N THR A 553 -3.09 18.39 58.75
CA THR A 553 -3.04 17.84 60.11
C THR A 553 -1.86 16.90 60.33
N ASN A 554 -0.93 16.83 59.39
CA ASN A 554 0.24 15.95 59.46
C ASN A 554 1.15 16.37 60.65
N GLY A 555 1.59 15.37 61.43
CA GLY A 555 2.40 15.59 62.62
C GLY A 555 1.60 16.02 63.89
N MET A 556 0.26 16.11 63.83
CA MET A 556 -0.60 16.47 64.93
C MET A 556 -1.18 15.20 65.58
N ASN A 557 -0.94 15.03 66.87
CA ASN A 557 -1.34 13.81 67.57
C ASN A 557 -2.69 13.91 68.27
N THR A 558 -3.21 15.13 68.49
CA THR A 558 -4.47 15.33 69.23
C THR A 558 -5.58 15.92 68.34
N SER A 559 -6.84 15.62 68.69
CA SER A 559 -8.01 16.19 68.01
C SER A 559 -8.06 17.72 68.11
N ALA A 560 -7.59 18.26 69.25
CA ALA A 560 -7.57 19.71 69.47
C ALA A 560 -6.55 20.42 68.57
N GLU A 561 -5.35 19.84 68.36
CA GLU A 561 -4.35 20.37 67.42
C GLU A 561 -4.84 20.33 65.98
N LYS A 562 -5.49 19.22 65.58
CA LYS A 562 -6.09 19.09 64.23
C LYS A 562 -7.20 20.13 63.99
N GLN A 563 -8.05 20.34 65.01
CA GLN A 563 -9.14 21.33 64.92
C GLN A 563 -8.62 22.76 64.87
N LYS A 564 -7.55 23.05 65.66
CA LYS A 564 -6.88 24.36 65.64
C LYS A 564 -6.23 24.63 64.27
N ALA A 565 -5.52 23.67 63.70
CA ALA A 565 -4.91 23.82 62.38
C ALA A 565 -5.94 24.02 61.27
N LEU A 566 -7.09 23.36 61.33
CA LEU A 566 -8.21 23.57 60.43
C LEU A 566 -8.80 24.98 60.56
N GLN A 567 -8.99 25.47 61.81
CA GLN A 567 -9.47 26.83 62.08
C GLN A 567 -8.48 27.89 61.61
N GLU A 568 -7.18 27.68 61.83
CA GLU A 568 -6.13 28.59 61.36
C GLU A 568 -6.09 28.63 59.82
N THR A 569 -6.20 27.48 59.15
CA THR A 569 -6.27 27.42 57.68
C THR A 569 -7.51 28.12 57.14
N ILE A 570 -8.68 27.94 57.77
CA ILE A 570 -9.90 28.65 57.41
C ILE A 570 -9.73 30.17 57.66
N GLN A 571 -9.12 30.57 58.78
CA GLN A 571 -8.85 32.00 59.06
C GLN A 571 -7.82 32.58 58.09
N GLU A 572 -6.82 31.83 57.64
CA GLU A 572 -5.87 32.28 56.62
C GLU A 572 -6.54 32.39 55.26
N GLN A 573 -7.43 31.46 54.90
CA GLN A 573 -8.29 31.59 53.73
C GLN A 573 -9.10 32.87 53.79
N TRP A 574 -9.69 33.24 54.95
CA TRP A 574 -10.38 34.51 55.14
C TRP A 574 -9.48 35.73 54.99
N LYS A 575 -8.17 35.64 55.28
CA LYS A 575 -7.19 36.71 55.04
C LYS A 575 -6.89 36.90 53.55
N TRP A 576 -6.96 35.85 52.78
CA TRP A 576 -6.84 35.92 51.31
C TRP A 576 -8.04 36.67 50.69
N LEU A 577 -9.18 36.66 51.39
CA LEU A 577 -10.45 37.23 50.95
C LEU A 577 -10.64 38.72 51.24
N LYS A 578 -9.84 39.33 52.13
CA LYS A 578 -9.97 40.76 52.42
C LYS A 578 -9.18 41.56 51.39
N PRO A 579 -9.85 42.35 50.54
CA PRO A 579 -9.14 43.36 49.74
C PRO A 579 -8.46 44.33 50.69
N ARG A 580 -7.22 44.70 50.39
CA ARG A 580 -6.55 45.85 51.03
C ARG A 580 -7.19 47.14 50.58
#